data_14181b05fa13390a87e8a4f2d63a9dac
#
_entry.id   14181b05fa13390a87e8a4f2d63a9dac
#
_cell.length_a   1.000
_cell.length_b   1.000
_cell.length_c   1.000
_cell.angle_alpha   90.00
_cell.angle_beta   90.00
_cell.angle_gamma   90.00
#
_symmetry.space_group_name_H-M   'P 1'
#
loop_
_entity.id
_entity.type
_entity.pdbx_description
1 polymer ?
#
loop_
_entity_poly.entity_id
_entity_poly.type
_entity_poly.pdbx_seq_one_letter_code
_entity_poly.pdbx_strand_id
1 'polypeptide(L)'
;MINTIIADDEPIIRNGIKDIVDWHSLGFRLTGTAKDGMDALKYIEQEEIHVVITDIRMPFLDGLELIKIVKKLHPDIYCILLTSYAEFEYAKQAINLGAYSYIIKPIDVDEFQKTLSNIKEDFEKCSRRKQYISKLELYIRQLEDFQNQNLFSHQKSD
;
A
#
# COMPACT_ATOMS: atom_id res chain seq x y z
N MET A 1 -6.06 -3.40 10.44
CA MET A 1 -6.79 -3.27 9.15
C MET A 1 -5.88 -2.64 8.12
N ILE A 2 -6.02 -3.04 6.87
CA ILE A 2 -5.24 -2.52 5.76
C ILE A 2 -5.99 -1.33 5.16
N ASN A 3 -5.47 -0.12 5.33
CA ASN A 3 -6.11 1.11 4.89
C ASN A 3 -6.01 1.27 3.38
N THR A 4 -7.14 1.46 2.72
CA THR A 4 -7.27 1.45 1.27
C THR A 4 -8.00 2.69 0.78
N ILE A 5 -7.54 3.27 -0.33
CA ILE A 5 -8.27 4.30 -1.05
C ILE A 5 -8.56 3.87 -2.47
N ILE A 6 -9.65 4.37 -3.02
CA ILE A 6 -10.07 4.18 -4.42
C ILE A 6 -10.02 5.53 -5.10
N ALA A 7 -9.34 5.61 -6.24
CA ALA A 7 -9.26 6.82 -7.06
C ALA A 7 -9.92 6.56 -8.42
N ASP A 8 -10.95 7.31 -8.73
CA ASP A 8 -11.68 7.27 -10.01
C ASP A 8 -12.45 8.58 -10.15
N ASP A 9 -12.45 9.19 -11.32
CA ASP A 9 -13.15 10.45 -11.56
C ASP A 9 -14.67 10.28 -11.72
N GLU A 10 -15.15 9.05 -11.94
CA GLU A 10 -16.57 8.76 -12.09
C GLU A 10 -17.18 8.28 -10.76
N PRO A 11 -18.12 9.05 -10.17
CA PRO A 11 -18.74 8.67 -8.89
C PRO A 11 -19.43 7.31 -8.89
N ILE A 12 -20.09 6.96 -10.01
CA ILE A 12 -20.80 5.68 -10.15
C ILE A 12 -19.82 4.53 -10.05
N ILE A 13 -18.67 4.63 -10.70
CA ILE A 13 -17.64 3.59 -10.68
C ILE A 13 -17.00 3.49 -9.29
N ARG A 14 -16.66 4.62 -8.67
CA ARG A 14 -16.14 4.62 -7.29
C ARG A 14 -17.09 3.91 -6.32
N ASN A 15 -18.37 4.25 -6.39
CA ASN A 15 -19.39 3.65 -5.53
C ASN A 15 -19.58 2.15 -5.83
N GLY A 16 -19.52 1.77 -7.10
CA GLY A 16 -19.59 0.37 -7.50
C GLY A 16 -18.44 -0.45 -6.93
N ILE A 17 -17.22 0.08 -6.94
CA ILE A 17 -16.06 -0.60 -6.37
C ILE A 17 -16.18 -0.71 -4.84
N LYS A 18 -16.72 0.32 -4.18
CA LYS A 18 -16.97 0.27 -2.73
C LYS A 18 -17.89 -0.88 -2.34
N ASP A 19 -18.85 -1.20 -3.18
CA ASP A 19 -19.89 -2.20 -2.88
C ASP A 19 -19.55 -3.59 -3.43
N ILE A 20 -18.44 -3.75 -4.16
CA ILE A 20 -18.13 -5.01 -4.85
C ILE A 20 -17.71 -6.14 -3.92
N VAL A 21 -17.13 -5.81 -2.77
CA VAL A 21 -16.66 -6.77 -1.77
C VAL A 21 -16.95 -6.28 -0.36
N ASP A 22 -16.97 -7.20 0.59
CA ASP A 22 -17.00 -6.87 2.01
C ASP A 22 -15.57 -6.61 2.50
N TRP A 23 -15.16 -5.36 2.44
CA TRP A 23 -13.81 -4.93 2.80
C TRP A 23 -13.41 -5.36 4.20
N HIS A 24 -14.29 -5.15 5.15
CA HIS A 24 -14.03 -5.48 6.56
C HIS A 24 -13.75 -6.98 6.74
N SER A 25 -14.56 -7.83 6.14
CA SER A 25 -14.37 -9.29 6.21
C SER A 25 -13.04 -9.73 5.62
N LEU A 26 -12.55 -9.03 4.60
CA LEU A 26 -11.27 -9.33 3.96
C LEU A 26 -10.07 -8.75 4.72
N GLY A 27 -10.29 -7.98 5.79
CA GLY A 27 -9.23 -7.37 6.57
C GLY A 27 -8.79 -5.99 6.08
N PHE A 28 -9.62 -5.35 5.24
CA PHE A 28 -9.35 -4.03 4.67
C PHE A 28 -10.29 -2.99 5.25
N ARG A 29 -9.78 -1.77 5.32
CA ARG A 29 -10.57 -0.61 5.70
C ARG A 29 -10.58 0.37 4.53
N LEU A 30 -11.74 0.64 3.98
CA LEU A 30 -11.88 1.65 2.95
C LEU A 30 -11.86 3.03 3.62
N THR A 31 -10.70 3.67 3.60
CA THR A 31 -10.43 4.93 4.30
C THR A 31 -11.05 6.12 3.58
N GLY A 32 -11.10 6.06 2.25
CA GLY A 32 -11.69 7.13 1.47
C GLY A 32 -11.69 6.84 -0.02
N THR A 33 -12.32 7.76 -0.75
CA THR A 33 -12.34 7.76 -2.21
C THR A 33 -11.83 9.09 -2.72
N ALA A 34 -11.06 9.05 -3.81
CA ALA A 34 -10.49 10.21 -4.46
C ALA A 34 -11.10 10.38 -5.85
N LYS A 35 -11.34 11.62 -6.24
CA LYS A 35 -11.92 11.94 -7.55
C LYS A 35 -10.87 12.11 -8.65
N ASP A 36 -9.61 12.24 -8.28
CA ASP A 36 -8.48 12.37 -9.19
C ASP A 36 -7.17 11.99 -8.47
N GLY A 37 -6.07 12.00 -9.21
CA GLY A 37 -4.77 11.66 -8.65
C GLY A 37 -4.24 12.65 -7.60
N MET A 38 -4.55 13.92 -7.74
CA MET A 38 -4.16 14.93 -6.76
C MET A 38 -4.88 14.75 -5.43
N ASP A 39 -6.18 14.43 -5.50
CA ASP A 39 -6.98 14.12 -4.32
C ASP A 39 -6.47 12.84 -3.62
N ALA A 40 -6.08 11.83 -4.40
CA ALA A 40 -5.47 10.61 -3.86
C ALA A 40 -4.17 10.90 -3.11
N LEU A 41 -3.31 11.77 -3.66
CA LEU A 41 -2.07 12.16 -2.99
C LEU A 41 -2.32 12.86 -1.66
N LYS A 42 -3.37 13.66 -1.55
CA LYS A 42 -3.75 14.31 -0.29
C LYS A 42 -4.09 13.28 0.79
N TYR A 43 -4.85 12.23 0.43
CA TYR A 43 -5.13 11.13 1.36
C TYR A 43 -3.85 10.46 1.83
N ILE A 44 -2.94 10.19 0.92
CA ILE A 44 -1.67 9.51 1.23
C ILE A 44 -0.81 10.35 2.18
N GLU A 45 -0.82 11.68 2.03
CA GLU A 45 -0.06 12.57 2.90
C GLU A 45 -0.69 12.75 4.28
N GLN A 46 -2.01 12.71 4.37
CA GLN A 46 -2.75 13.01 5.61
C GLN A 46 -3.03 11.78 6.46
N GLU A 47 -3.10 10.60 5.86
CA GLU A 47 -3.47 9.36 6.54
C GLU A 47 -2.51 8.23 6.16
N GLU A 48 -2.46 7.22 7.02
CA GLU A 48 -1.69 6.01 6.74
C GLU A 48 -2.45 5.14 5.74
N ILE A 49 -1.98 5.12 4.50
CA ILE A 49 -2.57 4.36 3.40
C ILE A 49 -1.64 3.21 3.03
N HIS A 50 -2.19 2.02 2.88
CA HIS A 50 -1.44 0.81 2.53
C HIS A 50 -1.71 0.34 1.10
N VAL A 51 -2.89 0.62 0.56
CA VAL A 51 -3.32 0.19 -0.78
C VAL A 51 -3.99 1.34 -1.51
N VAL A 52 -3.60 1.53 -2.75
CA VAL A 52 -4.24 2.48 -3.68
C VAL A 52 -4.79 1.69 -4.86
N ILE A 53 -6.09 1.82 -5.10
CA ILE A 53 -6.75 1.26 -6.27
C ILE A 53 -7.14 2.43 -7.15
N THR A 54 -6.60 2.50 -8.36
CA THR A 54 -6.78 3.67 -9.22
C THR A 54 -7.17 3.30 -10.64
N ASP A 55 -8.08 4.08 -11.22
CA ASP A 55 -8.30 4.11 -12.66
C ASP A 55 -7.10 4.77 -13.36
N ILE A 56 -6.98 4.55 -14.66
CA ILE A 56 -5.93 5.16 -15.49
C ILE A 56 -6.24 6.61 -15.77
N ARG A 57 -7.40 6.88 -16.36
CA ARG A 57 -7.75 8.21 -16.88
C ARG A 57 -8.49 9.03 -15.86
N MET A 58 -7.77 10.01 -15.32
CA MET A 58 -8.32 10.96 -14.36
C MET A 58 -7.78 12.35 -14.67
N PRO A 59 -8.54 13.42 -14.38
CA PRO A 59 -8.06 14.78 -14.60
C PRO A 59 -6.90 15.12 -13.66
N PHE A 60 -6.08 16.09 -14.06
CA PHE A 60 -4.94 16.68 -13.35
C PHE A 60 -3.74 15.73 -13.19
N LEU A 61 -3.97 14.53 -12.69
CA LEU A 61 -2.94 13.51 -12.51
C LEU A 61 -3.58 12.15 -12.81
N ASP A 62 -3.09 11.46 -13.83
CA ASP A 62 -3.63 10.15 -14.21
C ASP A 62 -3.13 9.03 -13.29
N GLY A 63 -3.68 7.82 -13.47
CA GLY A 63 -3.35 6.68 -12.64
C GLY A 63 -1.90 6.22 -12.75
N LEU A 64 -1.27 6.32 -13.93
CA LEU A 64 0.13 5.97 -14.11
C LEU A 64 1.05 6.98 -13.42
N GLU A 65 0.77 8.25 -13.56
CA GLU A 65 1.50 9.31 -12.88
C GLU A 65 1.37 9.16 -11.37
N LEU A 66 0.16 8.86 -10.88
CA LEU A 66 -0.09 8.60 -9.48
C LEU A 66 0.76 7.43 -8.96
N ILE A 67 0.75 6.30 -9.66
CA ILE A 67 1.54 5.12 -9.28
C ILE A 67 3.04 5.45 -9.25
N LYS A 68 3.52 6.17 -10.25
CA LYS A 68 4.92 6.59 -10.32
C LYS A 68 5.33 7.40 -9.10
N ILE A 69 4.52 8.39 -8.73
CA ILE A 69 4.78 9.25 -7.56
C ILE A 69 4.72 8.44 -6.26
N VAL A 70 3.65 7.65 -6.10
CA VAL A 70 3.45 6.83 -4.90
C VAL A 70 4.60 5.85 -4.69
N LYS A 71 5.02 5.15 -5.73
CA LYS A 71 6.09 4.16 -5.61
C LYS A 71 7.45 4.80 -5.36
N LYS A 72 7.65 6.03 -5.79
CA LYS A 72 8.87 6.78 -5.51
C LYS A 72 8.94 7.27 -4.06
N LEU A 73 7.84 7.82 -3.55
CA LEU A 73 7.79 8.43 -2.21
C LEU A 73 7.41 7.43 -1.11
N HIS A 74 6.60 6.43 -1.44
CA HIS A 74 6.06 5.43 -0.51
C HIS A 74 6.13 4.04 -1.13
N PRO A 75 7.33 3.46 -1.26
CA PRO A 75 7.50 2.19 -1.99
C PRO A 75 6.78 1.00 -1.38
N ASP A 76 6.35 1.09 -0.12
CA ASP A 76 5.63 0.03 0.56
C ASP A 76 4.12 0.02 0.27
N ILE A 77 3.58 1.06 -0.36
CA ILE A 77 2.17 1.10 -0.74
C ILE A 77 1.92 0.19 -1.93
N TYR A 78 0.92 -0.67 -1.80
CA TYR A 78 0.47 -1.54 -2.89
C TYR A 78 -0.45 -0.76 -3.81
N CYS A 79 -0.15 -0.77 -5.11
CA CYS A 79 -0.95 -0.07 -6.11
C CYS A 79 -1.61 -1.09 -7.04
N ILE A 80 -2.93 -0.98 -7.21
CA ILE A 80 -3.71 -1.77 -8.17
C ILE A 80 -4.26 -0.81 -9.22
N LEU A 81 -4.00 -1.11 -10.50
CA LEU A 81 -4.52 -0.34 -11.61
C LEU A 81 -5.82 -0.98 -12.13
N LEU A 82 -6.86 -0.20 -12.31
CA LEU A 82 -8.07 -0.62 -13.00
C LEU A 82 -7.97 -0.17 -14.47
N THR A 83 -8.15 -1.08 -15.40
CA THR A 83 -7.91 -0.83 -16.83
C THR A 83 -8.99 -1.48 -17.71
N SER A 84 -9.07 -1.06 -18.97
CA SER A 84 -9.86 -1.72 -19.99
C SER A 84 -8.96 -2.48 -20.96
N TYR A 85 -9.53 -3.35 -21.80
CA TYR A 85 -8.76 -4.06 -22.83
C TYR A 85 -8.00 -3.13 -23.77
N ALA A 86 -8.57 -1.97 -24.07
CA ALA A 86 -7.96 -0.97 -24.95
C ALA A 86 -6.71 -0.32 -24.33
N GLU A 87 -6.46 -0.54 -23.06
CA GLU A 87 -5.42 0.13 -22.29
C GLU A 87 -4.31 -0.82 -21.80
N PHE A 88 -4.14 -1.95 -22.50
CA PHE A 88 -3.17 -2.99 -22.15
C PHE A 88 -1.74 -2.45 -22.01
N GLU A 89 -1.31 -1.56 -22.89
CA GLU A 89 0.02 -0.97 -22.83
C GLU A 89 0.21 -0.14 -21.55
N TYR A 90 -0.83 0.53 -21.08
CA TYR A 90 -0.79 1.25 -19.81
C TYR A 90 -0.66 0.30 -18.61
N ALA A 91 -1.33 -0.86 -18.68
CA ALA A 91 -1.19 -1.88 -17.64
C ALA A 91 0.26 -2.39 -17.56
N LYS A 92 0.91 -2.63 -18.69
CA LYS A 92 2.32 -2.99 -18.73
C LYS A 92 3.21 -1.91 -18.11
N GLN A 93 2.98 -0.65 -18.44
CA GLN A 93 3.72 0.45 -17.86
C GLN A 93 3.54 0.53 -16.35
N ALA A 94 2.33 0.30 -15.85
CA ALA A 94 2.04 0.30 -14.42
C ALA A 94 2.85 -0.77 -13.68
N ILE A 95 2.90 -1.98 -14.21
CA ILE A 95 3.70 -3.08 -13.62
C ILE A 95 5.18 -2.71 -13.62
N ASN A 96 5.69 -2.14 -14.70
CA ASN A 96 7.08 -1.68 -14.77
C ASN A 96 7.38 -0.56 -13.77
N LEU A 97 6.40 0.26 -13.42
CA LEU A 97 6.53 1.30 -12.40
C LEU A 97 6.41 0.78 -10.97
N GLY A 98 6.07 -0.49 -10.78
CA GLY A 98 5.97 -1.13 -9.48
C GLY A 98 4.55 -1.35 -8.97
N ALA A 99 3.53 -1.24 -9.83
CA ALA A 99 2.18 -1.64 -9.45
C ALA A 99 2.16 -3.11 -9.05
N TYR A 100 1.38 -3.43 -8.03
CA TYR A 100 1.24 -4.81 -7.55
C TYR A 100 0.49 -5.67 -8.57
N SER A 101 -0.56 -5.13 -9.13
CA SER A 101 -1.39 -5.82 -10.11
C SER A 101 -2.21 -4.83 -10.93
N TYR A 102 -2.82 -5.33 -11.99
CA TYR A 102 -3.86 -4.63 -12.71
C TYR A 102 -5.10 -5.52 -12.82
N ILE A 103 -6.27 -4.91 -12.92
CA ILE A 103 -7.55 -5.61 -13.05
C ILE A 103 -8.29 -5.00 -14.24
N ILE A 104 -8.73 -5.86 -15.14
CA ILE A 104 -9.45 -5.45 -16.36
C ILE A 104 -10.93 -5.28 -16.04
N LYS A 105 -11.50 -4.15 -16.46
CA LYS A 105 -12.94 -3.89 -16.35
C LYS A 105 -13.71 -4.65 -17.44
N PRO A 106 -14.93 -5.20 -17.17
CA PRO A 106 -15.63 -5.18 -15.87
C PRO A 106 -14.95 -6.06 -14.83
N ILE A 107 -14.99 -5.63 -13.58
CA ILE A 107 -14.27 -6.30 -12.50
C ILE A 107 -14.90 -7.65 -12.18
N ASP A 108 -14.11 -8.71 -12.28
CA ASP A 108 -14.46 -10.03 -11.75
C ASP A 108 -14.26 -10.03 -10.25
N VAL A 109 -15.33 -10.30 -9.49
CA VAL A 109 -15.31 -10.26 -8.03
C VAL A 109 -14.32 -11.27 -7.45
N ASP A 110 -14.27 -12.47 -8.00
CA ASP A 110 -13.37 -13.52 -7.52
C ASP A 110 -11.90 -13.15 -7.74
N GLU A 111 -11.56 -12.61 -8.90
CA GLU A 111 -10.23 -12.11 -9.21
C GLU A 111 -9.84 -10.97 -8.27
N PHE A 112 -10.76 -10.05 -8.03
CA PHE A 112 -10.54 -8.90 -7.15
C PHE A 112 -10.29 -9.33 -5.70
N GLN A 113 -11.13 -10.24 -5.19
CA GLN A 113 -10.95 -10.81 -3.86
C GLN A 113 -9.63 -11.56 -3.72
N LYS A 114 -9.24 -12.30 -4.73
CA LYS A 114 -7.96 -13.02 -4.74
C LYS A 114 -6.78 -12.06 -4.69
N THR A 115 -6.84 -10.99 -5.46
CA THR A 115 -5.80 -9.95 -5.46
C THR A 115 -5.68 -9.31 -4.09
N LEU A 116 -6.80 -8.95 -3.46
CA LEU A 116 -6.81 -8.40 -2.11
C LEU A 116 -6.27 -9.39 -1.08
N SER A 117 -6.64 -10.65 -1.18
CA SER A 117 -6.12 -11.70 -0.30
C SER A 117 -4.62 -11.87 -0.41
N ASN A 118 -4.08 -11.80 -1.62
CA ASN A 118 -2.64 -11.85 -1.85
C ASN A 118 -1.91 -10.65 -1.23
N ILE A 119 -2.49 -9.46 -1.37
CA ILE A 119 -1.95 -8.26 -0.73
C ILE A 119 -1.94 -8.41 0.79
N LYS A 120 -3.04 -8.90 1.37
CA LYS A 120 -3.14 -9.14 2.81
C LYS A 120 -2.05 -10.08 3.30
N GLU A 121 -1.83 -11.17 2.59
CA GLU A 121 -0.78 -12.13 2.93
C GLU A 121 0.60 -11.48 2.90
N ASP A 122 0.93 -10.75 1.84
CA ASP A 122 2.21 -10.06 1.71
C ASP A 122 2.36 -8.96 2.76
N PHE A 123 1.31 -8.21 3.04
CA PHE A 123 1.29 -7.18 4.08
C PHE A 123 1.57 -7.77 5.47
N GLU A 124 0.94 -8.88 5.82
CA GLU A 124 1.13 -9.55 7.10
C GLU A 124 2.55 -10.11 7.24
N LYS A 125 3.09 -10.70 6.19
CA LYS A 125 4.49 -11.17 6.16
C LYS A 125 5.47 -10.02 6.38
N CYS A 126 5.24 -8.91 5.70
CA CYS A 126 6.08 -7.72 5.82
C CYS A 126 6.00 -7.13 7.24
N SER A 127 4.82 -7.06 7.83
CA SER A 127 4.61 -6.58 9.19
C SER A 127 5.32 -7.46 10.23
N ARG A 128 5.22 -8.78 10.10
CA ARG A 128 5.91 -9.74 10.97
C ARG A 128 7.43 -9.58 10.87
N ARG A 129 7.95 -9.41 9.66
CA ARG A 129 9.38 -9.21 9.44
C ARG A 129 9.88 -7.92 10.09
N LYS A 130 9.13 -6.83 9.95
CA LYS A 130 9.46 -5.54 10.58
C LYS A 130 9.46 -5.65 12.10
N GLN A 131 8.47 -6.33 12.69
CA GLN A 131 8.40 -6.58 14.12
C GLN A 131 9.58 -7.40 14.61
N TYR A 132 9.95 -8.43 13.89
CA TYR A 132 11.09 -9.28 14.23
C TYR A 132 12.41 -8.48 14.20
N ILE A 133 12.63 -7.68 13.17
CA ILE A 133 13.81 -6.82 13.06
C ILE A 133 13.86 -5.82 14.20
N SER A 134 12.73 -5.18 14.54
CA SER A 134 12.66 -4.24 15.66
C SER A 134 13.01 -4.89 17.00
N LYS A 135 12.55 -6.13 17.22
CA LYS A 135 12.90 -6.90 18.42
C LYS A 135 14.40 -7.22 18.49
N LEU A 136 14.98 -7.60 17.34
CA LEU A 136 16.42 -7.84 17.25
C LEU A 136 17.25 -6.59 17.55
N GLU A 137 16.85 -5.47 16.97
CA GLU A 137 17.50 -4.17 17.20
C GLU A 137 17.46 -3.77 18.66
N LEU A 138 16.31 -3.95 19.32
CA LEU A 138 16.15 -3.69 20.73
C LEU A 138 17.07 -4.59 21.58
N TYR A 139 17.13 -5.88 21.26
CA TYR A 139 17.99 -6.84 21.95
C TYR A 139 19.47 -6.48 21.81
N ILE A 140 19.90 -6.13 20.60
CA ILE A 140 21.28 -5.69 20.34
C ILE A 140 21.61 -4.43 21.17
N ARG A 141 20.69 -3.47 21.20
CA ARG A 141 20.85 -2.25 21.97
C ARG A 141 20.99 -2.52 23.48
N GLN A 142 20.20 -3.45 24.01
CA GLN A 142 20.31 -3.89 25.40
C GLN A 142 21.66 -4.55 25.70
N LEU A 143 22.18 -5.37 24.78
CA LEU A 143 23.50 -5.97 24.92
C LEU A 143 24.63 -4.93 24.90
N GLU A 144 24.54 -3.93 24.04
CA GLU A 144 25.51 -2.83 23.99
C GLU A 144 25.50 -2.02 25.28
N ASP A 145 24.33 -1.71 25.81
CA ASP A 145 24.19 -0.99 27.08
C ASP A 145 24.78 -1.79 28.24
N PHE A 146 24.56 -3.10 28.26
CA PHE A 146 25.13 -3.99 29.27
C PHE A 146 26.67 -4.01 29.21
N GLN A 147 27.25 -4.10 28.00
CA GLN A 147 28.70 -4.05 27.81
C GLN A 147 29.29 -2.71 28.24
N ASN A 148 28.62 -1.61 27.91
CA ASN A 148 29.05 -0.28 28.33
C ASN A 148 29.01 -0.11 29.83
N GLN A 149 27.99 -0.62 30.50
CA GLN A 149 27.91 -0.60 31.96
C GLN A 149 29.03 -1.41 32.63
N ASN A 150 29.37 -2.58 32.08
CA ASN A 150 30.46 -3.41 32.56
C ASN A 150 31.82 -2.74 32.38
N LEU A 151 32.06 -2.11 31.23
CA LEU A 151 33.26 -1.33 30.99
C LEU A 151 33.39 -0.16 31.99
N PHE A 152 32.29 0.51 32.27
CA PHE A 152 32.27 1.60 33.23
C PHE A 152 32.53 1.13 34.67
N SER A 153 32.04 -0.05 35.05
CA SER A 153 32.29 -0.66 36.36
C SER A 153 33.75 -1.06 36.52
N HIS A 154 34.41 -1.57 35.47
CA HIS A 154 35.82 -1.91 35.48
C HIS A 154 36.71 -0.69 35.59
N GLN A 155 36.37 0.43 35.03
CA GLN A 155 37.12 1.67 35.13
C GLN A 155 37.03 2.31 36.52
N LYS A 156 35.95 2.06 37.28
CA LYS A 156 35.73 2.58 38.62
C LYS A 156 36.43 1.78 39.70
N SER A 157 36.87 0.55 39.45
CA SER A 157 37.52 -0.32 40.42
C SER A 157 39.05 -0.17 40.43
N ASP A 158 39.60 0.62 39.55
CA ASP A 158 41.00 0.99 39.46
C ASP A 158 41.23 2.40 40.06
#